data_c13f625da0aaaee57e06869f4bbb6343
#
_entry.id   c13f625da0aaaee57e06869f4bbb6343
#
_cell.length_a   1.000
_cell.length_b   1.000
_cell.length_c   1.000
_cell.angle_alpha   90.00
_cell.angle_beta   90.00
_cell.angle_gamma   90.00
#
_symmetry.space_group_name_H-M   'P 1'
#
loop_
_entity.id
_entity.type
_entity.pdbx_description
1 polymer ?
#
loop_
_entity_poly.entity_id
_entity_poly.type
_entity_poly.pdbx_seq_one_letter_code
_entity_poly.pdbx_strand_id
1 'polypeptide(L)'
;VADGQIVRTDTPQVKRAHEGMIELLLANHPLDCPVCDKGGECPLQDQAFSHGAGESRFVEEKRHYEKPIPISDLVLLDRERCILCDRCTRFADEVAGDPLISFTQRGNNTQVMTFPDEPFASYFSGNTVQICPVGALTATPYRFKARPWDLEQRESTCTSCSVGCRTVVQSSRD
;
A
#
# COMPACT_ATOMS: atom_id res chain seq x y z
N VAL A 1 -5.49 -22.22 14.96
CA VAL A 1 -4.13 -22.64 15.39
C VAL A 1 -4.31 -23.40 16.69
N ALA A 2 -3.73 -24.60 16.78
CA ALA A 2 -3.79 -25.46 17.96
C ALA A 2 -2.38 -25.70 18.53
N ASP A 3 -2.31 -26.01 19.84
CA ASP A 3 -1.05 -26.37 20.48
C ASP A 3 -0.42 -27.61 19.80
N GLY A 4 0.88 -27.54 19.55
CA GLY A 4 1.62 -28.61 18.86
C GLY A 4 1.45 -28.67 17.34
N GLN A 5 0.74 -27.70 16.74
CA GLN A 5 0.60 -27.62 15.28
C GLN A 5 1.95 -27.32 14.63
N ILE A 6 2.34 -28.15 13.65
CA ILE A 6 3.54 -27.93 12.84
C ILE A 6 3.13 -27.24 11.54
N VAL A 7 3.63 -26.02 11.31
CA VAL A 7 3.40 -25.26 10.08
C VAL A 7 4.66 -25.33 9.20
N ARG A 8 4.48 -25.69 7.93
CA ARG A 8 5.55 -25.69 6.92
C ARG A 8 5.22 -24.64 5.86
N THR A 9 6.17 -23.75 5.58
CA THR A 9 6.00 -22.60 4.68
C THR A 9 6.78 -22.72 3.38
N ASP A 10 7.54 -23.79 3.18
CA ASP A 10 8.50 -23.98 2.08
C ASP A 10 8.22 -25.19 1.18
N THR A 11 7.06 -25.85 1.38
CA THR A 11 6.71 -27.04 0.58
C THR A 11 6.37 -26.67 -0.87
N PRO A 12 6.50 -27.60 -1.83
CA PRO A 12 6.10 -27.36 -3.22
C PRO A 12 4.64 -26.92 -3.37
N GLN A 13 3.76 -27.42 -2.49
CA GLN A 13 2.35 -27.01 -2.46
C GLN A 13 2.20 -25.54 -2.04
N VAL A 14 2.92 -25.11 -1.01
CA VAL A 14 2.90 -23.71 -0.55
C VAL A 14 3.48 -22.80 -1.63
N LYS A 15 4.56 -23.17 -2.30
CA LYS A 15 5.14 -22.39 -3.40
C LYS A 15 4.13 -22.17 -4.53
N ARG A 16 3.44 -23.22 -4.99
CA ARG A 16 2.36 -23.09 -5.99
C ARG A 16 1.21 -22.20 -5.51
N ALA A 17 0.89 -22.25 -4.21
CA ALA A 17 -0.15 -21.36 -3.65
C ALA A 17 0.31 -19.89 -3.66
N HIS A 18 1.57 -19.60 -3.33
CA HIS A 18 2.13 -18.25 -3.44
C HIS A 18 2.11 -17.73 -4.88
N GLU A 19 2.54 -18.54 -5.86
CA GLU A 19 2.48 -18.20 -7.29
C GLU A 19 1.05 -17.83 -7.72
N GLY A 20 0.05 -18.67 -7.37
CA GLY A 20 -1.34 -18.40 -7.70
C GLY A 20 -1.91 -17.16 -7.02
N MET A 21 -1.54 -16.89 -5.76
CA MET A 21 -1.96 -15.68 -5.04
C MET A 21 -1.36 -14.42 -5.66
N ILE A 22 -0.08 -14.45 -6.03
CA ILE A 22 0.57 -13.31 -6.69
C ILE A 22 -0.04 -13.09 -8.07
N GLU A 23 -0.28 -14.13 -8.84
CA GLU A 23 -0.95 -14.02 -10.14
C GLU A 23 -2.34 -13.36 -10.01
N LEU A 24 -3.13 -13.75 -9.01
CA LEU A 24 -4.45 -13.15 -8.75
C LEU A 24 -4.33 -11.66 -8.41
N LEU A 25 -3.38 -11.28 -7.56
CA LEU A 25 -3.16 -9.88 -7.18
C LEU A 25 -2.68 -9.03 -8.37
N LEU A 26 -1.89 -9.61 -9.27
CA LEU A 26 -1.34 -8.92 -10.44
C LEU A 26 -2.31 -8.88 -11.63
N ALA A 27 -3.37 -9.68 -11.66
CA ALA A 27 -4.30 -9.78 -12.79
C ALA A 27 -4.84 -8.41 -13.25
N ASN A 28 -5.24 -7.56 -12.31
CA ASN A 28 -5.72 -6.20 -12.58
C ASN A 28 -4.75 -5.10 -12.12
N HIS A 29 -3.66 -5.45 -11.43
CA HIS A 29 -2.70 -4.44 -10.98
C HIS A 29 -2.02 -3.76 -12.17
N PRO A 30 -1.98 -2.40 -12.24
CA PRO A 30 -1.41 -1.72 -13.40
C PRO A 30 0.12 -1.89 -13.46
N LEU A 31 0.68 -1.85 -14.66
CA LEU A 31 2.13 -1.90 -14.89
C LEU A 31 2.80 -0.53 -14.64
N ASP A 32 2.48 0.07 -13.52
CA ASP A 32 2.83 1.44 -13.14
C ASP A 32 4.14 1.55 -12.34
N CYS A 33 4.88 0.48 -12.07
CA CYS A 33 6.06 0.52 -11.19
C CYS A 33 7.03 1.67 -11.52
N PRO A 34 7.33 1.99 -12.78
CA PRO A 34 8.20 3.12 -13.12
C PRO A 34 7.63 4.48 -12.72
N VAL A 35 6.31 4.62 -12.69
CA VAL A 35 5.58 5.86 -12.36
C VAL A 35 4.80 5.75 -11.05
N CYS A 36 5.11 4.74 -10.24
CA CYS A 36 4.52 4.52 -8.93
C CYS A 36 5.47 4.98 -7.83
N ASP A 37 5.00 5.84 -6.94
CA ASP A 37 5.82 6.37 -5.84
C ASP A 37 6.27 5.30 -4.83
N LYS A 38 5.57 4.16 -4.77
CA LYS A 38 5.94 2.99 -3.94
C LYS A 38 6.98 2.07 -4.59
N GLY A 39 7.40 2.33 -5.83
CA GLY A 39 8.39 1.51 -6.53
C GLY A 39 9.74 1.49 -5.80
N GLY A 40 10.28 0.29 -5.51
CA GLY A 40 11.50 0.07 -4.75
C GLY A 40 11.30 -0.17 -3.25
N GLU A 41 10.09 0.06 -2.73
CA GLU A 41 9.70 -0.25 -1.34
C GLU A 41 8.31 -0.89 -1.26
N CYS A 42 7.93 -1.60 -2.32
CA CYS A 42 6.59 -2.17 -2.48
C CYS A 42 6.59 -3.67 -2.14
N PRO A 43 5.95 -4.10 -1.04
CA PRO A 43 5.84 -5.51 -0.70
C PRO A 43 5.23 -6.39 -1.80
N LEU A 44 4.28 -5.86 -2.60
CA LEU A 44 3.73 -6.61 -3.73
C LEU A 44 4.80 -6.83 -4.81
N GLN A 45 5.63 -5.83 -5.10
CA GLN A 45 6.73 -5.94 -6.05
C GLN A 45 7.76 -6.99 -5.59
N ASP A 46 8.14 -6.98 -4.31
CA ASP A 46 9.08 -7.94 -3.74
C ASP A 46 8.52 -9.37 -3.81
N GLN A 47 7.24 -9.55 -3.48
CA GLN A 47 6.58 -10.85 -3.61
C GLN A 47 6.44 -11.30 -5.06
N ALA A 48 6.21 -10.37 -5.99
CA ALA A 48 6.14 -10.67 -7.42
C ALA A 48 7.50 -11.14 -7.96
N PHE A 49 8.61 -10.55 -7.52
CA PHE A 49 9.96 -11.01 -7.87
C PHE A 49 10.31 -12.38 -7.27
N SER A 50 9.82 -12.66 -6.06
CA SER A 50 10.12 -13.91 -5.35
C SER A 50 9.29 -15.10 -5.81
N HIS A 51 8.04 -14.86 -6.19
CA HIS A 51 7.04 -15.92 -6.42
C HIS A 51 6.20 -15.74 -7.69
N GLY A 52 6.31 -14.59 -8.37
CA GLY A 52 5.54 -14.31 -9.56
C GLY A 52 6.09 -15.01 -10.81
N ALA A 53 5.22 -15.29 -11.76
CA ALA A 53 5.63 -15.63 -13.11
C ALA A 53 6.20 -14.39 -13.83
N GLY A 54 7.20 -14.57 -14.68
CA GLY A 54 7.80 -13.47 -15.47
C GLY A 54 6.85 -12.88 -16.51
N GLU A 55 5.83 -13.64 -16.90
CA GLU A 55 4.84 -13.26 -17.91
C GLU A 55 3.42 -13.48 -17.39
N SER A 56 2.49 -12.62 -17.81
CA SER A 56 1.07 -12.78 -17.53
C SER A 56 0.42 -13.65 -18.59
N ARG A 57 -0.40 -14.61 -18.18
CA ARG A 57 -1.26 -15.38 -19.10
C ARG A 57 -2.62 -14.72 -19.36
N PHE A 58 -2.94 -13.60 -18.68
CA PHE A 58 -4.14 -12.83 -18.93
C PHE A 58 -3.92 -11.92 -20.13
N VAL A 59 -4.86 -11.98 -21.10
CA VAL A 59 -4.83 -11.21 -22.35
C VAL A 59 -5.85 -10.07 -22.35
N GLU A 60 -6.77 -10.09 -21.38
CA GLU A 60 -7.80 -9.09 -21.24
C GLU A 60 -7.21 -7.77 -20.74
N GLU A 61 -7.88 -6.68 -21.08
CA GLU A 61 -7.53 -5.35 -20.62
C GLU A 61 -7.73 -5.25 -19.08
N LYS A 62 -6.73 -4.69 -18.40
CA LYS A 62 -6.81 -4.43 -16.96
C LYS A 62 -7.85 -3.35 -16.69
N ARG A 63 -8.44 -3.36 -15.49
CA ARG A 63 -9.40 -2.34 -15.06
C ARG A 63 -8.79 -0.95 -15.10
N HIS A 64 -9.57 0.02 -15.55
CA HIS A 64 -9.21 1.43 -15.54
C HIS A 64 -10.18 2.24 -14.69
N TYR A 65 -9.62 3.10 -13.87
CA TYR A 65 -10.34 4.07 -13.05
C TYR A 65 -9.68 5.44 -13.19
N GLU A 66 -10.45 6.48 -12.87
CA GLU A 66 -9.86 7.80 -12.66
C GLU A 66 -8.80 7.73 -11.55
N LYS A 67 -7.61 8.24 -11.84
CA LYS A 67 -6.46 8.20 -10.90
C LYS A 67 -5.43 9.31 -11.18
N PRO A 68 -4.74 9.80 -10.13
CA PRO A 68 -5.09 9.65 -8.72
C PRO A 68 -6.25 10.57 -8.35
N ILE A 69 -7.01 10.21 -7.31
CA ILE A 69 -8.01 11.10 -6.72
C ILE A 69 -7.50 11.66 -5.39
N PRO A 70 -7.62 12.98 -5.14
CA PRO A 70 -7.32 13.56 -3.85
C PRO A 70 -8.43 13.17 -2.87
N ILE A 71 -8.06 12.49 -1.79
CA ILE A 71 -8.98 12.18 -0.68
C ILE A 71 -8.80 13.12 0.51
N SER A 72 -7.71 13.87 0.51
CA SER A 72 -7.44 15.03 1.36
C SER A 72 -6.32 15.86 0.73
N ASP A 73 -5.98 17.01 1.33
CA ASP A 73 -4.84 17.83 0.89
C ASP A 73 -3.50 17.09 1.01
N LEU A 74 -3.43 16.09 1.88
CA LEU A 74 -2.20 15.35 2.19
C LEU A 74 -2.12 13.98 1.53
N VAL A 75 -3.24 13.38 1.11
CA VAL A 75 -3.28 11.99 0.66
C VAL A 75 -3.99 11.85 -0.68
N LEU A 76 -3.32 11.21 -1.62
CA LEU A 76 -3.85 10.79 -2.91
C LEU A 76 -4.16 9.30 -2.91
N LEU A 77 -5.26 8.91 -3.53
CA LEU A 77 -5.68 7.51 -3.72
C LEU A 77 -5.64 7.13 -5.20
N ASP A 78 -4.94 6.05 -5.51
CA ASP A 78 -4.96 5.37 -6.79
C ASP A 78 -5.70 4.03 -6.63
N ARG A 79 -6.92 3.96 -7.15
CA ARG A 79 -7.80 2.79 -7.00
C ARG A 79 -7.34 1.59 -7.83
N GLU A 80 -6.66 1.82 -8.95
CA GLU A 80 -6.13 0.72 -9.77
C GLU A 80 -5.01 -0.03 -9.08
N ARG A 81 -4.18 0.68 -8.29
CA ARG A 81 -3.08 0.08 -7.54
C ARG A 81 -3.53 -0.60 -6.25
N CYS A 82 -4.75 -0.33 -5.79
CA CYS A 82 -5.28 -0.91 -4.57
C CYS A 82 -5.50 -2.42 -4.72
N ILE A 83 -4.94 -3.21 -3.80
CA ILE A 83 -5.11 -4.67 -3.74
C ILE A 83 -6.19 -5.12 -2.73
N LEU A 84 -6.98 -4.20 -2.21
CA LEU A 84 -8.09 -4.44 -1.29
C LEU A 84 -7.67 -5.23 -0.03
N CYS A 85 -6.51 -4.94 0.53
CA CYS A 85 -5.92 -5.66 1.66
C CYS A 85 -6.47 -5.25 3.03
N ASP A 86 -7.37 -4.27 3.07
CA ASP A 86 -8.06 -3.80 4.29
C ASP A 86 -7.17 -3.12 5.36
N ARG A 87 -5.87 -2.93 5.14
CA ARG A 87 -4.98 -2.37 6.15
C ARG A 87 -5.33 -0.94 6.54
N CYS A 88 -5.65 -0.08 5.56
CA CYS A 88 -5.97 1.33 5.80
C CYS A 88 -7.30 1.51 6.53
N THR A 89 -8.34 0.76 6.12
CA THR A 89 -9.67 0.85 6.70
C THR A 89 -9.68 0.31 8.13
N ARG A 90 -9.04 -0.85 8.37
CA ARG A 90 -8.87 -1.41 9.72
C ARG A 90 -8.01 -0.53 10.63
N PHE A 91 -6.94 0.06 10.11
CA PHE A 91 -6.15 1.00 10.90
C PHE A 91 -6.97 2.23 11.29
N ALA A 92 -7.73 2.80 10.36
CA ALA A 92 -8.57 3.96 10.62
C ALA A 92 -9.64 3.68 11.69
N ASP A 93 -10.29 2.52 11.64
CA ASP A 93 -11.33 2.11 12.57
C ASP A 93 -10.74 1.58 13.90
N GLU A 94 -9.94 0.52 13.87
CA GLU A 94 -9.52 -0.22 15.05
C GLU A 94 -8.40 0.47 15.86
N VAL A 95 -7.54 1.27 15.20
CA VAL A 95 -6.37 1.88 15.83
C VAL A 95 -6.53 3.38 16.02
N ALA A 96 -6.89 4.09 14.96
CA ALA A 96 -7.07 5.54 15.02
C ALA A 96 -8.42 5.94 15.62
N GLY A 97 -9.44 5.08 15.58
CA GLY A 97 -10.81 5.40 16.01
C GLY A 97 -11.47 6.47 15.15
N ASP A 98 -11.08 6.57 13.90
CA ASP A 98 -11.43 7.65 12.96
C ASP A 98 -11.71 7.07 11.56
N PRO A 99 -12.85 6.34 11.39
CA PRO A 99 -13.14 5.52 10.23
C PRO A 99 -13.60 6.31 9.00
N LEU A 100 -12.81 7.32 8.58
CA LEU A 100 -13.09 8.20 7.44
C LEU A 100 -12.78 7.56 6.08
N ILE A 101 -12.21 6.36 6.06
CA ILE A 101 -11.92 5.59 4.85
C ILE A 101 -12.48 4.18 5.00
N SER A 102 -13.25 3.72 4.03
CA SER A 102 -13.97 2.44 4.11
C SER A 102 -14.09 1.77 2.76
N PHE A 103 -14.55 0.51 2.76
CA PHE A 103 -14.95 -0.15 1.52
C PHE A 103 -16.33 0.32 1.06
N THR A 104 -16.43 0.50 -0.26
CA THR A 104 -17.71 0.75 -0.94
C THR A 104 -17.96 -0.34 -1.97
N GLN A 105 -19.22 -0.58 -2.29
CA GLN A 105 -19.69 -1.61 -3.22
C GLN A 105 -19.32 -3.04 -2.75
N ARG A 106 -19.43 -4.03 -3.63
CA ARG A 106 -19.16 -5.44 -3.31
C ARG A 106 -18.72 -6.23 -4.53
N GLY A 107 -18.12 -7.39 -4.28
CA GLY A 107 -17.64 -8.29 -5.33
C GLY A 107 -16.56 -7.62 -6.18
N ASN A 108 -16.67 -7.78 -7.49
CA ASN A 108 -15.69 -7.23 -8.42
C ASN A 108 -15.59 -5.68 -8.42
N ASN A 109 -16.63 -5.00 -7.96
CA ASN A 109 -16.70 -3.53 -7.91
C ASN A 109 -16.26 -2.94 -6.56
N THR A 110 -15.85 -3.78 -5.62
CA THR A 110 -15.35 -3.31 -4.32
C THR A 110 -14.19 -2.33 -4.50
N GLN A 111 -14.27 -1.18 -3.83
CA GLN A 111 -13.25 -0.14 -3.84
C GLN A 111 -13.09 0.45 -2.46
N VAL A 112 -11.92 0.99 -2.18
CA VAL A 112 -11.67 1.83 -1.02
C VAL A 112 -11.98 3.27 -1.40
N MET A 113 -12.77 3.95 -0.57
CA MET A 113 -13.21 5.34 -0.78
C MET A 113 -13.35 6.05 0.57
N THR A 114 -13.45 7.38 0.49
CA THR A 114 -13.92 8.24 1.59
C THR A 114 -15.42 8.48 1.45
N PHE A 115 -16.05 9.00 2.49
CA PHE A 115 -17.45 9.39 2.41
C PHE A 115 -17.61 10.64 1.53
N PRO A 116 -18.72 10.78 0.78
CA PRO A 116 -19.02 12.00 0.06
C PRO A 116 -19.00 13.21 1.00
N ASP A 117 -18.41 14.32 0.53
CA ASP A 117 -18.33 15.59 1.24
C ASP A 117 -17.56 15.55 2.58
N GLU A 118 -16.91 14.42 2.91
CA GLU A 118 -16.13 14.23 4.11
C GLU A 118 -14.68 13.89 3.74
N PRO A 119 -13.76 14.86 3.80
CA PRO A 119 -12.37 14.63 3.43
C PRO A 119 -11.70 13.67 4.43
N PHE A 120 -10.71 12.92 3.98
CA PHE A 120 -9.87 12.08 4.84
C PHE A 120 -8.93 12.96 5.69
N ALA A 121 -9.53 13.69 6.63
CA ALA A 121 -8.84 14.68 7.47
C ALA A 121 -8.37 14.12 8.81
N SER A 122 -8.21 12.80 8.94
CA SER A 122 -7.68 12.16 10.15
C SER A 122 -6.27 12.67 10.47
N TYR A 123 -6.01 12.95 11.75
CA TYR A 123 -4.67 13.25 12.24
C TYR A 123 -3.68 12.12 11.92
N PHE A 124 -4.17 10.88 11.83
CA PHE A 124 -3.38 9.68 11.54
C PHE A 124 -3.37 9.29 10.05
N SER A 125 -3.86 10.14 9.15
CA SER A 125 -3.95 9.84 7.72
C SER A 125 -2.60 9.46 7.09
N GLY A 126 -1.50 10.06 7.54
CA GLY A 126 -0.14 9.71 7.12
C GLY A 126 0.26 8.27 7.44
N ASN A 127 -0.26 7.70 8.53
CA ASN A 127 0.01 6.29 8.88
C ASN A 127 -0.62 5.32 7.87
N THR A 128 -1.74 5.68 7.25
CA THR A 128 -2.37 4.84 6.22
C THR A 128 -1.52 4.78 4.94
N VAL A 129 -0.81 5.86 4.60
CA VAL A 129 0.20 5.88 3.52
C VAL A 129 1.35 4.94 3.86
N GLN A 130 1.84 4.99 5.10
CA GLN A 130 2.94 4.13 5.57
C GLN A 130 2.56 2.64 5.54
N ILE A 131 1.38 2.29 6.05
CA ILE A 131 0.91 0.90 6.14
C ILE A 131 0.46 0.32 4.79
N CYS A 132 0.17 1.17 3.80
CA CYS A 132 -0.26 0.71 2.49
C CYS A 132 0.86 -0.09 1.80
N PRO A 133 0.62 -1.38 1.44
CA PRO A 133 1.66 -2.24 0.88
C PRO A 133 1.96 -1.95 -0.60
N VAL A 134 1.20 -1.06 -1.22
CA VAL A 134 1.29 -0.71 -2.64
C VAL A 134 1.19 0.81 -2.82
N GLY A 135 1.36 1.31 -4.03
CA GLY A 135 1.24 2.74 -4.33
C GLY A 135 -0.20 3.26 -4.46
N ALA A 136 -1.16 2.63 -3.75
CA ALA A 136 -2.54 3.08 -3.75
C ALA A 136 -2.75 4.36 -2.93
N LEU A 137 -2.19 4.44 -1.73
CA LEU A 137 -2.18 5.66 -0.93
C LEU A 137 -0.79 6.28 -0.96
N THR A 138 -0.70 7.54 -1.34
CA THR A 138 0.56 8.28 -1.45
C THR A 138 0.44 9.66 -0.80
N ALA A 139 1.52 10.13 -0.18
CA ALA A 139 1.56 11.45 0.42
C ALA A 139 1.78 12.52 -0.64
N THR A 140 0.85 13.46 -0.77
CA THR A 140 0.94 14.58 -1.73
C THR A 140 2.27 15.34 -1.63
N PRO A 141 2.75 15.74 -0.43
CA PRO A 141 3.98 16.53 -0.32
C PRO A 141 5.27 15.76 -0.65
N TYR A 142 5.24 14.43 -0.58
CA TYR A 142 6.43 13.60 -0.83
C TYR A 142 6.43 12.96 -2.23
N ARG A 143 5.28 12.82 -2.85
CA ARG A 143 5.12 12.09 -4.12
C ARG A 143 6.14 12.55 -5.17
N PHE A 144 6.87 11.60 -5.74
CA PHE A 144 7.91 11.79 -6.76
C PHE A 144 9.10 12.69 -6.36
N LYS A 145 9.36 12.85 -5.05
CA LYS A 145 10.50 13.63 -4.58
C LYS A 145 11.81 12.84 -4.64
N ALA A 146 11.77 11.58 -4.26
CA ALA A 146 12.94 10.70 -4.27
C ALA A 146 12.54 9.23 -4.36
N ARG A 147 13.49 8.39 -4.77
CA ARG A 147 13.37 6.93 -4.67
C ARG A 147 14.06 6.43 -3.40
N PRO A 148 13.67 5.26 -2.84
CA PRO A 148 14.28 4.74 -1.61
C PRO A 148 15.80 4.60 -1.66
N TRP A 149 16.35 4.25 -2.82
CA TRP A 149 17.80 4.12 -3.01
C TRP A 149 18.57 5.44 -3.16
N ASP A 150 17.87 6.56 -3.37
CA ASP A 150 18.46 7.90 -3.45
C ASP A 150 18.53 8.57 -2.07
N LEU A 151 17.93 7.94 -1.03
CA LEU A 151 17.80 8.51 0.29
C LEU A 151 18.93 8.08 1.23
N GLU A 152 19.57 9.05 1.85
CA GLU A 152 20.37 8.84 3.05
C GLU A 152 19.48 8.88 4.29
N GLN A 153 19.70 7.95 5.22
CA GLN A 153 18.91 7.82 6.44
C GLN A 153 19.78 8.09 7.67
N ARG A 154 19.24 8.85 8.62
CA ARG A 154 19.85 9.12 9.92
C ARG A 154 18.83 8.97 11.03
N GLU A 155 19.16 8.21 12.04
CA GLU A 155 18.34 8.12 13.24
C GLU A 155 18.35 9.46 14.00
N SER A 156 17.20 9.86 14.49
CA SER A 156 17.00 11.12 15.18
C SER A 156 15.85 10.99 16.20
N THR A 157 15.56 12.08 16.87
CA THR A 157 14.45 12.20 17.83
C THR A 157 13.56 13.36 17.40
N CYS A 158 12.25 13.13 17.43
CA CYS A 158 11.27 14.19 17.17
C CYS A 158 11.37 15.29 18.23
N THR A 159 11.38 16.54 17.77
CA THR A 159 11.49 17.73 18.63
C THR A 159 10.18 18.51 18.78
N SER A 160 9.08 18.00 18.22
CA SER A 160 7.79 18.71 18.21
C SER A 160 7.11 18.78 19.56
N CYS A 161 7.31 17.80 20.43
CA CYS A 161 6.76 17.78 21.80
C CYS A 161 7.69 17.01 22.76
N SER A 162 7.34 17.00 24.05
CA SER A 162 8.15 16.39 25.12
C SER A 162 8.23 14.86 25.06
N VAL A 163 7.44 14.17 24.25
CA VAL A 163 7.47 12.70 24.10
C VAL A 163 8.80 12.23 23.50
N GLY A 164 9.39 13.01 22.56
CA GLY A 164 10.68 12.68 22.00
C GLY A 164 10.70 11.38 21.20
N CYS A 165 9.66 11.12 20.39
CA CYS A 165 9.54 9.90 19.58
C CYS A 165 10.77 9.67 18.72
N ARG A 166 11.22 8.42 18.63
CA ARG A 166 12.28 8.02 17.70
C ARG A 166 11.83 8.25 16.26
N THR A 167 12.65 8.92 15.49
CA THR A 167 12.41 9.22 14.08
C THR A 167 13.61 8.82 13.23
N VAL A 168 13.39 8.65 11.93
CA VAL A 168 14.45 8.55 10.94
C VAL A 168 14.29 9.72 9.98
N VAL A 169 15.29 10.57 9.93
CA VAL A 169 15.37 11.65 8.94
C VAL A 169 15.91 11.07 7.65
N GLN A 170 15.23 11.36 6.56
CA GLN A 170 15.62 10.96 5.22
C GLN A 170 15.93 12.22 4.40
N SER A 171 17.06 12.24 3.73
CA SER A 171 17.46 13.31 2.83
C SER A 171 17.91 12.76 1.48
N SER A 172 17.55 13.45 0.40
CA SER A 172 18.09 13.22 -0.93
C SER A 172 19.39 14.03 -1.10
N ARG A 173 20.25 13.61 -2.03
CA ARG A 173 21.51 14.31 -2.35
C ARG A 173 21.30 15.49 -3.30
N ASP A 174 20.08 15.63 -3.84
CA ASP A 174 19.71 16.69 -4.79
C ASP A 174 18.96 17.83 -4.13
#